data_c57301e43fa7e8df51992b4ab6c4150b
#
_entry.id   c57301e43fa7e8df51992b4ab6c4150b
#
_cell.length_a   1.000
_cell.length_b   1.000
_cell.length_c   1.000
_cell.angle_alpha   90.00
_cell.angle_beta   90.00
_cell.angle_gamma   90.00
#
_symmetry.space_group_name_H-M   'P 1'
#
loop_
_entity.id
_entity.type
_entity.pdbx_description
1 polymer ?
#
loop_
_entity_poly.entity_id
_entity_poly.type
_entity_poly.pdbx_seq_one_letter_code
_entity_poly.pdbx_strand_id
1 'polypeptide(L)'
;FTKLKNFKPDYFIVYVGINDAVINQEEKYDLTFDNNIFKNLRDYVTNNSVIVEIIKKLKWRYFKTTTLKYDVDNTKDLYTNFLFINYEEAKKIHNLKLLKLKHANLYSRYKNRISKLTQEILNKKSKIIFVTQIKHNGLNDEKLFLLNEILKEFSAKNSIDIIKLDEIYIGSKGDFYDKVHTTEQGSHKIAIIIQNKLKNLIN
;
A
#
# COMPACT_ATOMS: atom_id res chain seq x y z
N PHE A 1 -10.46 3.00 -9.39
CA PHE A 1 -10.93 4.34 -9.78
C PHE A 1 -12.24 4.30 -10.59
N THR A 2 -12.44 3.34 -11.49
CA THR A 2 -13.69 3.24 -12.28
C THR A 2 -14.97 3.16 -11.43
N LYS A 3 -14.91 2.56 -10.25
CA LYS A 3 -16.05 2.50 -9.30
C LYS A 3 -16.33 3.82 -8.58
N LEU A 4 -15.40 4.76 -8.62
CA LEU A 4 -15.48 6.06 -7.94
C LEU A 4 -15.63 7.23 -8.92
N LYS A 5 -16.16 6.99 -10.14
CA LYS A 5 -16.28 8.03 -11.17
C LYS A 5 -16.99 9.30 -10.70
N ASN A 6 -18.02 9.13 -9.87
CA ASN A 6 -18.85 10.25 -9.38
C ASN A 6 -18.36 10.80 -8.02
N PHE A 7 -17.34 10.18 -7.43
CA PHE A 7 -16.78 10.63 -6.17
C PHE A 7 -15.67 11.65 -6.43
N LYS A 8 -15.82 12.84 -5.89
CA LYS A 8 -14.88 13.96 -6.03
C LYS A 8 -14.48 14.45 -4.64
N PRO A 9 -13.59 13.72 -3.94
CA PRO A 9 -13.11 14.19 -2.64
C PRO A 9 -12.14 15.37 -2.84
N ASP A 10 -12.03 16.25 -1.86
CA ASP A 10 -11.04 17.32 -1.88
C ASP A 10 -9.61 16.77 -1.74
N TYR A 11 -9.46 15.69 -0.98
CA TYR A 11 -8.18 15.04 -0.70
C TYR A 11 -8.23 13.54 -0.90
N PHE A 12 -7.15 13.00 -1.46
CA PHE A 12 -6.84 11.57 -1.45
C PHE A 12 -5.66 11.31 -0.52
N ILE A 13 -5.88 10.53 0.54
CA ILE A 13 -4.79 10.00 1.36
C ILE A 13 -4.38 8.66 0.75
N VAL A 14 -3.12 8.57 0.32
CA VAL A 14 -2.60 7.41 -0.44
C VAL A 14 -1.58 6.67 0.42
N TYR A 15 -1.98 5.52 0.95
CA TYR A 15 -1.16 4.62 1.77
C TYR A 15 -0.90 3.32 1.01
N VAL A 16 0.12 3.30 0.15
CA VAL A 16 0.40 2.22 -0.81
C VAL A 16 1.89 1.91 -0.89
N GLY A 17 2.23 0.69 -1.32
CA GLY A 17 3.62 0.27 -1.60
C GLY A 17 3.96 -1.12 -1.10
N ILE A 18 3.49 -1.54 0.08
CA ILE A 18 3.90 -2.80 0.71
C ILE A 18 3.64 -4.03 -0.18
N ASN A 19 2.54 -4.02 -0.92
CA ASN A 19 2.21 -5.09 -1.85
C ASN A 19 3.12 -5.09 -3.08
N ASP A 20 3.64 -3.92 -3.49
CA ASP A 20 4.60 -3.81 -4.58
C ASP A 20 5.94 -4.46 -4.24
N ALA A 21 6.31 -4.51 -2.95
CA ALA A 21 7.52 -5.19 -2.48
C ALA A 21 7.45 -6.72 -2.62
N VAL A 22 6.25 -7.28 -2.60
CA VAL A 22 6.01 -8.75 -2.58
C VAL A 22 5.70 -9.29 -3.97
N ILE A 23 5.06 -8.50 -4.83
CA ILE A 23 4.57 -8.96 -6.14
C ILE A 23 5.73 -9.03 -7.14
N ASN A 24 6.19 -10.25 -7.43
CA ASN A 24 7.17 -10.52 -8.48
C ASN A 24 6.57 -10.60 -9.89
N GLN A 25 5.24 -10.53 -10.04
CA GLN A 25 4.56 -10.66 -11.34
C GLN A 25 4.32 -9.29 -11.97
N GLU A 26 5.06 -9.04 -13.02
CA GLU A 26 5.42 -7.71 -13.45
C GLU A 26 4.39 -7.05 -14.34
N GLU A 27 3.63 -7.76 -15.15
CA GLU A 27 2.85 -7.12 -16.20
C GLU A 27 1.34 -7.34 -16.10
N LYS A 28 0.90 -8.47 -15.58
CA LYS A 28 -0.53 -8.82 -15.58
C LYS A 28 -1.42 -7.85 -14.80
N TYR A 29 -0.91 -7.25 -13.73
CA TYR A 29 -1.69 -6.30 -12.93
C TYR A 29 -1.73 -4.90 -13.54
N ASP A 30 -0.66 -4.46 -14.18
CA ASP A 30 -0.59 -3.16 -14.83
C ASP A 30 -1.44 -3.14 -16.12
N LEU A 31 -1.48 -4.25 -16.85
CA LEU A 31 -2.34 -4.45 -18.02
C LEU A 31 -3.84 -4.46 -17.69
N THR A 32 -4.22 -4.69 -16.42
CA THR A 32 -5.63 -4.61 -16.04
C THR A 32 -6.21 -3.20 -16.07
N PHE A 33 -5.38 -2.19 -16.23
CA PHE A 33 -5.80 -0.79 -16.37
C PHE A 33 -5.84 -0.30 -17.83
N ASP A 34 -5.30 -1.07 -18.78
CA ASP A 34 -5.44 -0.75 -20.18
C ASP A 34 -6.90 -0.91 -20.63
N ASN A 35 -7.40 0.08 -21.38
CA ASN A 35 -8.75 0.15 -21.93
C ASN A 35 -9.01 -0.95 -22.97
N ASN A 36 -9.00 -2.20 -22.57
CA ASN A 36 -9.37 -3.30 -23.43
C ASN A 36 -10.90 -3.40 -23.50
N ILE A 37 -11.45 -3.17 -24.70
CA ILE A 37 -12.89 -3.20 -24.97
C ILE A 37 -13.54 -4.52 -24.46
N PHE A 38 -12.85 -5.64 -24.62
CA PHE A 38 -13.30 -6.95 -24.11
C PHE A 38 -13.38 -6.99 -22.58
N LYS A 39 -12.49 -6.29 -21.88
CA LYS A 39 -12.51 -6.20 -20.42
C LYS A 39 -13.68 -5.33 -19.97
N ASN A 40 -13.90 -4.19 -20.63
CA ASN A 40 -15.03 -3.30 -20.32
C ASN A 40 -16.36 -4.02 -20.53
N LEU A 41 -16.47 -4.83 -21.60
CA LEU A 41 -17.66 -5.66 -21.87
C LEU A 41 -17.82 -6.74 -20.79
N ARG A 42 -16.75 -7.45 -20.45
CA ARG A 42 -16.77 -8.45 -19.38
C ARG A 42 -17.15 -7.84 -18.03
N ASP A 43 -16.57 -6.70 -17.68
CA ASP A 43 -16.85 -6.01 -16.42
C ASP A 43 -18.28 -5.47 -16.40
N TYR A 44 -18.81 -4.99 -17.54
CA TYR A 44 -20.21 -4.60 -17.70
C TYR A 44 -21.15 -5.80 -17.47
N VAL A 45 -20.92 -6.91 -18.16
CA VAL A 45 -21.72 -8.14 -18.00
C VAL A 45 -21.60 -8.68 -16.57
N THR A 46 -20.40 -8.68 -15.99
CA THR A 46 -20.15 -9.20 -14.64
C THR A 46 -20.80 -8.36 -13.55
N ASN A 47 -20.90 -7.06 -13.76
CA ASN A 47 -21.46 -6.13 -12.76
C ASN A 47 -22.98 -5.91 -12.91
N ASN A 48 -23.55 -6.20 -14.08
CA ASN A 48 -24.98 -5.99 -14.36
C ASN A 48 -25.77 -7.29 -14.53
N SER A 49 -25.12 -8.45 -14.50
CA SER A 49 -25.79 -9.75 -14.65
C SER A 49 -26.16 -10.33 -13.28
N VAL A 50 -27.47 -10.48 -13.04
CA VAL A 50 -28.00 -11.16 -11.86
C VAL A 50 -27.50 -12.62 -11.77
N ILE A 51 -27.32 -13.29 -12.91
CA ILE A 51 -26.79 -14.65 -12.98
C ILE A 51 -25.35 -14.71 -12.46
N VAL A 52 -24.51 -13.76 -12.86
CA VAL A 52 -23.12 -13.69 -12.39
C VAL A 52 -23.06 -13.37 -10.88
N GLU A 53 -23.98 -12.56 -10.39
CA GLU A 53 -24.08 -12.29 -8.95
C GLU A 53 -24.50 -13.53 -8.16
N ILE A 54 -25.46 -14.29 -8.67
CA ILE A 54 -25.89 -15.57 -8.09
C ILE A 54 -24.73 -16.57 -8.09
N ILE A 55 -23.98 -16.70 -9.21
CA ILE A 55 -22.80 -17.58 -9.30
C ILE A 55 -21.72 -17.13 -8.31
N LYS A 56 -21.46 -15.83 -8.16
CA LYS A 56 -20.51 -15.32 -7.16
C LYS A 56 -20.97 -15.66 -5.74
N LYS A 57 -22.25 -15.48 -5.42
CA LYS A 57 -22.84 -15.83 -4.11
C LYS A 57 -22.76 -17.33 -3.84
N LEU A 58 -23.08 -18.17 -4.83
CA LEU A 58 -22.95 -19.62 -4.73
C LEU A 58 -21.47 -20.03 -4.55
N LYS A 59 -20.59 -19.51 -5.39
CA LYS A 59 -19.16 -19.76 -5.26
C LYS A 59 -18.65 -19.36 -3.88
N TRP A 60 -19.07 -18.21 -3.36
CA TRP A 60 -18.71 -17.72 -2.02
C TRP A 60 -19.26 -18.64 -0.92
N ARG A 61 -20.48 -19.19 -1.10
CA ARG A 61 -21.13 -20.08 -0.14
C ARG A 61 -20.51 -21.48 -0.11
N TYR A 62 -20.09 -22.00 -1.28
CA TYR A 62 -19.50 -23.34 -1.40
C TYR A 62 -17.97 -23.35 -1.21
N PHE A 63 -17.25 -22.29 -1.55
CA PHE A 63 -15.80 -22.19 -1.42
C PHE A 63 -15.35 -21.39 -0.17
N LYS A 64 -16.26 -21.06 0.71
CA LYS A 64 -15.97 -20.40 1.99
C LYS A 64 -15.17 -21.25 2.98
N THR A 65 -14.90 -22.51 2.64
CA THR A 65 -14.12 -23.45 3.46
C THR A 65 -12.60 -23.33 3.28
N THR A 66 -12.10 -22.57 2.34
CA THR A 66 -10.76 -22.02 2.47
C THR A 66 -10.86 -20.76 3.32
N THR A 67 -11.21 -20.93 4.58
CA THR A 67 -10.74 -20.00 5.59
C THR A 67 -9.28 -19.75 5.27
N LEU A 68 -8.92 -18.49 5.01
CA LEU A 68 -7.57 -18.05 5.26
C LEU A 68 -7.28 -18.54 6.68
N LYS A 69 -6.66 -19.70 6.80
CA LYS A 69 -6.01 -20.11 8.03
C LYS A 69 -4.90 -19.08 8.15
N TYR A 70 -5.22 -17.97 8.80
CA TYR A 70 -4.17 -17.15 9.37
C TYR A 70 -3.41 -18.13 10.23
N ASP A 71 -2.20 -18.38 9.86
CA ASP A 71 -1.32 -19.33 10.51
C ASP A 71 -0.99 -18.70 11.87
N VAL A 72 -1.90 -18.88 12.82
CA VAL A 72 -1.80 -18.35 14.21
C VAL A 72 -0.54 -18.90 14.87
N ASP A 73 -0.02 -20.04 14.39
CA ASP A 73 1.21 -20.63 14.88
C ASP A 73 2.46 -19.83 14.51
N ASN A 74 2.46 -19.09 13.39
CA ASN A 74 3.55 -18.19 13.04
C ASN A 74 3.57 -16.88 13.86
N THR A 75 2.53 -16.59 14.62
CA THR A 75 2.53 -15.37 15.46
C THR A 75 3.42 -15.51 16.69
N LYS A 76 3.68 -16.72 17.17
CA LYS A 76 4.60 -16.94 18.32
C LYS A 76 6.02 -16.51 17.98
N ASP A 77 6.50 -16.79 16.77
CA ASP A 77 7.84 -16.39 16.31
C ASP A 77 7.97 -14.89 16.12
N LEU A 78 6.88 -14.19 15.75
CA LEU A 78 6.85 -12.74 15.61
C LEU A 78 7.10 -12.00 16.94
N TYR A 79 6.81 -12.66 18.07
CA TYR A 79 6.91 -12.06 19.39
C TYR A 79 8.12 -12.50 20.19
N THR A 80 8.78 -13.60 19.81
CA THR A 80 9.91 -14.15 20.56
C THR A 80 11.17 -13.31 20.39
N ASN A 81 11.40 -12.78 19.18
CA ASN A 81 12.56 -11.94 18.83
C ASN A 81 12.09 -10.64 18.17
N PHE A 82 11.20 -9.89 18.85
CA PHE A 82 10.71 -8.63 18.30
C PHE A 82 11.86 -7.62 18.25
N LEU A 83 12.24 -7.26 17.02
CA LEU A 83 13.18 -6.19 16.73
C LEU A 83 12.52 -5.22 15.76
N PHE A 84 12.40 -3.97 16.16
CA PHE A 84 11.88 -2.91 15.29
C PHE A 84 13.04 -2.04 14.82
N ILE A 85 13.32 -2.05 13.53
CA ILE A 85 14.32 -1.19 12.90
C ILE A 85 13.66 0.14 12.51
N ASN A 86 14.01 1.20 13.20
CA ASN A 86 13.52 2.54 12.90
C ASN A 86 14.21 3.12 11.64
N TYR A 87 13.78 4.31 11.21
CA TYR A 87 14.28 4.94 10.00
C TYR A 87 15.80 5.26 10.06
N GLU A 88 16.30 5.76 11.18
CA GLU A 88 17.73 6.12 11.32
C GLU A 88 18.63 4.88 11.34
N GLU A 89 18.16 3.79 11.92
CA GLU A 89 18.84 2.49 11.87
C GLU A 89 18.81 1.92 10.45
N ALA A 90 17.67 1.97 9.78
CA ALA A 90 17.52 1.50 8.40
C ALA A 90 18.47 2.24 7.43
N LYS A 91 18.66 3.54 7.59
CA LYS A 91 19.63 4.33 6.80
C LYS A 91 21.06 3.87 6.97
N LYS A 92 21.42 3.34 8.13
CA LYS A 92 22.77 2.79 8.38
C LYS A 92 22.95 1.42 7.74
N ILE A 93 21.89 0.63 7.71
CA ILE A 93 21.89 -0.74 7.18
C ILE A 93 21.79 -0.73 5.65
N HIS A 94 20.92 0.12 5.11
CA HIS A 94 20.54 0.12 3.70
C HIS A 94 21.22 1.24 2.92
N ASN A 95 22.01 0.87 1.92
CA ASN A 95 22.56 1.83 0.97
C ASN A 95 21.58 2.07 -0.17
N LEU A 96 20.90 3.23 -0.17
CA LEU A 96 19.84 3.56 -1.14
C LEU A 96 20.31 3.48 -2.61
N LYS A 97 21.57 3.91 -2.90
CA LYS A 97 22.12 3.85 -4.26
C LYS A 97 22.26 2.40 -4.73
N LEU A 98 22.76 1.52 -3.88
CA LEU A 98 22.89 0.09 -4.19
C LEU A 98 21.51 -0.57 -4.32
N LEU A 99 20.55 -0.21 -3.47
CA LEU A 99 19.19 -0.76 -3.55
C LEU A 99 18.49 -0.36 -4.86
N LYS A 100 18.66 0.87 -5.33
CA LYS A 100 18.12 1.32 -6.63
C LYS A 100 18.68 0.50 -7.80
N LEU A 101 19.94 0.13 -7.74
CA LEU A 101 20.58 -0.73 -8.76
C LEU A 101 20.11 -2.18 -8.63
N LYS A 102 20.15 -2.72 -7.40
CA LYS A 102 19.74 -4.11 -7.11
C LYS A 102 18.28 -4.37 -7.49
N HIS A 103 17.41 -3.41 -7.29
CA HIS A 103 15.98 -3.51 -7.52
C HIS A 103 15.49 -2.55 -8.63
N ALA A 104 16.26 -2.38 -9.70
CA ALA A 104 15.98 -1.40 -10.76
C ALA A 104 14.58 -1.55 -11.39
N ASN A 105 14.12 -2.78 -11.61
CA ASN A 105 12.77 -3.05 -12.13
C ASN A 105 11.69 -2.62 -11.15
N LEU A 106 11.84 -2.95 -9.86
CA LEU A 106 10.91 -2.52 -8.80
C LEU A 106 10.86 -0.98 -8.71
N TYR A 107 12.03 -0.34 -8.72
CA TYR A 107 12.18 1.11 -8.71
C TYR A 107 11.41 1.77 -9.86
N SER A 108 11.67 1.34 -11.09
CA SER A 108 11.04 1.90 -12.29
C SER A 108 9.53 1.68 -12.29
N ARG A 109 9.09 0.45 -12.02
CA ARG A 109 7.70 0.06 -11.98
C ARG A 109 6.90 0.83 -10.93
N TYR A 110 7.40 0.90 -9.70
CA TYR A 110 6.71 1.62 -8.63
C TYR A 110 6.60 3.11 -8.94
N LYS A 111 7.66 3.73 -9.43
CA LYS A 111 7.66 5.12 -9.85
C LYS A 111 6.62 5.41 -10.94
N ASN A 112 6.48 4.51 -11.92
CA ASN A 112 5.46 4.64 -12.96
C ASN A 112 4.05 4.51 -12.39
N ARG A 113 3.82 3.59 -11.45
CA ARG A 113 2.52 3.40 -10.80
C ARG A 113 2.10 4.61 -9.98
N ILE A 114 2.98 5.15 -9.15
CA ILE A 114 2.66 6.36 -8.36
C ILE A 114 2.45 7.57 -9.27
N SER A 115 3.19 7.70 -10.38
CA SER A 115 2.99 8.76 -11.37
C SER A 115 1.61 8.66 -12.02
N LYS A 116 1.21 7.48 -12.52
CA LYS A 116 -0.12 7.26 -13.11
C LYS A 116 -1.23 7.53 -12.09
N LEU A 117 -1.09 7.02 -10.86
CA LEU A 117 -2.05 7.27 -9.79
C LEU A 117 -2.21 8.76 -9.48
N THR A 118 -1.07 9.47 -9.42
CA THR A 118 -1.05 10.92 -9.22
C THR A 118 -1.82 11.64 -10.32
N GLN A 119 -1.56 11.33 -11.59
CA GLN A 119 -2.26 11.94 -12.72
C GLN A 119 -3.77 11.70 -12.66
N GLU A 120 -4.18 10.46 -12.35
CA GLU A 120 -5.61 10.12 -12.23
C GLU A 120 -6.32 10.90 -11.10
N ILE A 121 -5.63 11.15 -9.99
CA ILE A 121 -6.17 11.93 -8.89
C ILE A 121 -6.24 13.42 -9.24
N LEU A 122 -5.16 13.97 -9.81
CA LEU A 122 -5.10 15.36 -10.21
C LEU A 122 -6.14 15.69 -11.31
N ASN A 123 -6.39 14.77 -12.23
CA ASN A 123 -7.46 14.91 -13.24
C ASN A 123 -8.86 15.05 -12.61
N LYS A 124 -9.04 14.60 -11.36
CA LYS A 124 -10.28 14.80 -10.59
C LYS A 124 -10.31 16.15 -9.85
N LYS A 125 -9.26 16.95 -9.98
CA LYS A 125 -9.06 18.23 -9.24
C LYS A 125 -8.97 18.04 -7.73
N SER A 126 -8.54 16.85 -7.29
CA SER A 126 -8.33 16.53 -5.87
C SER A 126 -6.87 16.72 -5.50
N LYS A 127 -6.60 17.06 -4.25
CA LYS A 127 -5.25 17.09 -3.68
C LYS A 127 -4.83 15.68 -3.25
N ILE A 128 -3.52 15.46 -3.18
CA ILE A 128 -2.93 14.16 -2.80
C ILE A 128 -2.08 14.37 -1.56
N ILE A 129 -2.22 13.46 -0.62
CA ILE A 129 -1.31 13.32 0.52
C ILE A 129 -0.82 11.87 0.52
N PHE A 130 0.45 11.67 0.26
CA PHE A 130 1.06 10.35 0.38
C PHE A 130 1.38 10.02 1.83
N VAL A 131 1.37 8.72 2.16
CA VAL A 131 1.80 8.22 3.48
C VAL A 131 2.75 7.06 3.25
N THR A 132 3.95 7.13 3.82
CA THR A 132 4.89 6.00 3.79
C THR A 132 4.41 4.85 4.65
N GLN A 133 4.89 3.65 4.39
CA GLN A 133 4.42 2.43 5.04
C GLN A 133 5.44 1.83 6.00
N ILE A 134 4.93 1.04 6.93
CA ILE A 134 5.68 0.32 7.94
C ILE A 134 5.25 -1.15 7.99
N LYS A 135 6.13 -1.99 8.52
CA LYS A 135 5.89 -3.40 8.84
C LYS A 135 6.14 -3.67 10.32
N HIS A 136 5.82 -4.89 10.77
CA HIS A 136 6.03 -5.31 12.16
C HIS A 136 7.48 -5.14 12.64
N ASN A 137 8.47 -5.37 11.77
CA ASN A 137 9.90 -5.20 12.05
C ASN A 137 10.45 -3.84 11.56
N GLY A 138 9.57 -2.86 11.40
CA GLY A 138 9.94 -1.53 10.91
C GLY A 138 10.43 -1.56 9.47
N LEU A 139 11.59 -0.98 9.23
CA LEU A 139 12.24 -0.85 7.93
C LEU A 139 13.40 -1.83 7.71
N ASN A 140 13.38 -2.98 8.37
CA ASN A 140 14.34 -4.06 8.11
C ASN A 140 14.25 -4.61 6.69
N ASP A 141 13.07 -4.52 6.06
CA ASP A 141 12.84 -4.94 4.67
C ASP A 141 13.41 -3.89 3.70
N GLU A 142 14.49 -4.26 3.00
CA GLU A 142 15.16 -3.38 2.04
C GLU A 142 14.26 -2.87 0.91
N LYS A 143 13.28 -3.68 0.46
CA LYS A 143 12.36 -3.28 -0.59
C LYS A 143 11.37 -2.25 -0.06
N LEU A 144 10.81 -2.44 1.14
CA LEU A 144 9.92 -1.47 1.74
C LEU A 144 10.64 -0.14 1.99
N PHE A 145 11.87 -0.19 2.53
CA PHE A 145 12.71 1.00 2.68
C PHE A 145 12.89 1.72 1.34
N LEU A 146 13.25 0.99 0.28
CA LEU A 146 13.41 1.55 -1.07
C LEU A 146 12.11 2.20 -1.57
N LEU A 147 10.95 1.55 -1.41
CA LEU A 147 9.67 2.08 -1.88
C LEU A 147 9.28 3.37 -1.13
N ASN A 148 9.52 3.44 0.17
CA ASN A 148 9.29 4.66 0.95
C ASN A 148 10.20 5.80 0.47
N GLU A 149 11.48 5.53 0.22
CA GLU A 149 12.41 6.54 -0.30
C GLU A 149 12.02 7.03 -1.71
N ILE A 150 11.57 6.12 -2.59
CA ILE A 150 11.03 6.49 -3.91
C ILE A 150 9.82 7.43 -3.74
N LEU A 151 8.91 7.11 -2.83
CA LEU A 151 7.71 7.91 -2.59
C LEU A 151 8.07 9.30 -2.06
N LYS A 152 9.05 9.40 -1.15
CA LYS A 152 9.57 10.68 -0.63
C LYS A 152 10.22 11.52 -1.73
N GLU A 153 11.10 10.91 -2.54
CA GLU A 153 11.75 11.58 -3.68
C GLU A 153 10.70 12.07 -4.72
N PHE A 154 9.71 11.22 -5.02
CA PHE A 154 8.65 11.57 -5.95
C PHE A 154 7.79 12.73 -5.42
N SER A 155 7.42 12.70 -4.15
CA SER A 155 6.64 13.76 -3.50
C SER A 155 7.38 15.09 -3.51
N ALA A 156 8.66 15.08 -3.12
CA ALA A 156 9.49 16.28 -3.11
C ALA A 156 9.64 16.89 -4.52
N LYS A 157 9.87 16.03 -5.54
CA LYS A 157 10.03 16.48 -6.93
C LYS A 157 8.76 17.10 -7.50
N ASN A 158 7.58 16.64 -7.09
CA ASN A 158 6.29 17.06 -7.64
C ASN A 158 5.53 18.01 -6.69
N SER A 159 6.15 18.48 -5.60
CA SER A 159 5.52 19.34 -4.60
C SER A 159 4.20 18.76 -4.04
N ILE A 160 4.21 17.44 -3.77
CA ILE A 160 3.06 16.72 -3.22
C ILE A 160 3.30 16.49 -1.73
N ASP A 161 2.28 16.73 -0.93
CA ASP A 161 2.33 16.52 0.50
C ASP A 161 2.55 15.05 0.85
N ILE A 162 3.37 14.79 1.88
CA ILE A 162 3.68 13.46 2.34
C ILE A 162 3.76 13.38 3.87
N ILE A 163 3.10 12.39 4.43
CA ILE A 163 3.25 11.98 5.82
C ILE A 163 4.29 10.86 5.88
N LYS A 164 5.44 11.17 6.45
CA LYS A 164 6.55 10.22 6.59
C LYS A 164 6.35 9.35 7.83
N LEU A 165 5.36 8.46 7.75
CA LEU A 165 5.00 7.58 8.87
C LEU A 165 6.17 6.70 9.29
N ASP A 166 6.98 6.24 8.34
CA ASP A 166 8.18 5.44 8.57
C ASP A 166 9.29 6.13 9.39
N GLU A 167 9.30 7.48 9.40
CA GLU A 167 10.25 8.27 10.21
C GLU A 167 9.73 8.53 11.64
N ILE A 168 8.41 8.49 11.83
CA ILE A 168 7.76 8.93 13.07
C ILE A 168 7.31 7.75 13.92
N TYR A 169 6.87 6.65 13.27
CA TYR A 169 6.31 5.52 13.96
C TYR A 169 7.39 4.68 14.65
N ILE A 170 7.16 4.43 15.95
CA ILE A 170 7.97 3.50 16.75
C ILE A 170 7.08 2.31 17.09
N GLY A 171 7.42 1.15 16.51
CA GLY A 171 6.66 -0.07 16.70
C GLY A 171 6.87 -0.67 18.08
N SER A 172 5.83 -1.29 18.59
CA SER A 172 5.82 -2.05 19.82
C SER A 172 5.35 -3.48 19.57
N LYS A 173 5.75 -4.38 20.45
CA LYS A 173 5.21 -5.74 20.48
C LYS A 173 3.69 -5.68 20.63
N GLY A 174 2.97 -6.35 19.70
CA GLY A 174 1.51 -6.33 19.69
C GLY A 174 0.87 -5.30 18.76
N ASP A 175 1.63 -4.42 18.12
CA ASP A 175 1.07 -3.49 17.13
C ASP A 175 0.69 -4.16 15.80
N PHE A 176 1.24 -5.37 15.55
CA PHE A 176 0.98 -6.16 14.34
C PHE A 176 0.57 -7.58 14.73
N TYR A 177 -0.42 -8.15 14.05
CA TYR A 177 -0.80 -9.56 14.25
C TYR A 177 -0.13 -10.51 13.26
N ASP A 178 0.42 -9.98 12.15
CA ASP A 178 1.31 -10.68 11.24
C ASP A 178 2.42 -9.73 10.75
N LYS A 179 3.17 -10.12 9.73
CA LYS A 179 4.30 -9.32 9.22
C LYS A 179 3.90 -7.97 8.65
N VAL A 180 2.63 -7.75 8.31
CA VAL A 180 2.14 -6.59 7.53
C VAL A 180 0.93 -5.91 8.14
N HIS A 181 0.03 -6.69 8.72
CA HIS A 181 -1.26 -6.18 9.17
C HIS A 181 -1.21 -5.79 10.66
N THR A 182 -1.74 -4.62 10.93
CA THR A 182 -1.79 -4.06 12.27
C THR A 182 -2.95 -4.62 13.09
N THR A 183 -2.72 -4.78 14.39
CA THR A 183 -3.79 -4.97 15.37
C THR A 183 -4.62 -3.70 15.50
N GLU A 184 -5.69 -3.74 16.30
CA GLU A 184 -6.47 -2.55 16.66
C GLU A 184 -5.58 -1.49 17.32
N GLN A 185 -4.71 -1.88 18.24
CA GLN A 185 -3.76 -0.99 18.91
C GLN A 185 -2.80 -0.34 17.91
N GLY A 186 -2.20 -1.12 17.01
CA GLY A 186 -1.29 -0.59 15.99
C GLY A 186 -1.99 0.34 15.02
N SER A 187 -3.22 -0.02 14.58
CA SER A 187 -4.04 0.82 13.70
C SER A 187 -4.39 2.14 14.38
N HIS A 188 -4.73 2.13 15.67
CA HIS A 188 -5.04 3.33 16.43
C HIS A 188 -3.85 4.27 16.54
N LYS A 189 -2.64 3.75 16.83
CA LYS A 189 -1.40 4.55 16.84
C LYS A 189 -1.15 5.21 15.49
N ILE A 190 -1.26 4.47 14.39
CA ILE A 190 -1.09 5.00 13.04
C ILE A 190 -2.11 6.09 12.75
N ALA A 191 -3.38 5.85 13.09
CA ALA A 191 -4.46 6.82 12.88
C ALA A 191 -4.21 8.14 13.61
N ILE A 192 -3.75 8.12 14.86
CA ILE A 192 -3.40 9.31 15.63
C ILE A 192 -2.27 10.09 14.95
N ILE A 193 -1.21 9.41 14.51
CA ILE A 193 -0.08 10.05 13.84
C ILE A 193 -0.55 10.73 12.54
N ILE A 194 -1.31 10.01 11.72
CA ILE A 194 -1.85 10.54 10.46
C ILE A 194 -2.76 11.73 10.75
N GLN A 195 -3.70 11.62 11.68
CA GLN A 195 -4.61 12.70 12.06
C GLN A 195 -3.87 13.96 12.48
N ASN A 196 -2.86 13.85 13.34
CA ASN A 196 -2.09 15.00 13.82
C ASN A 196 -1.30 15.67 12.68
N LYS A 197 -0.79 14.91 11.72
CA LYS A 197 -0.10 15.46 10.55
C LYS A 197 -1.08 16.10 9.56
N LEU A 198 -2.25 15.49 9.35
CA LEU A 198 -3.29 16.04 8.48
C LEU A 198 -3.80 17.38 8.96
N LYS A 199 -3.97 17.59 10.26
CA LYS A 199 -4.37 18.90 10.82
C LYS A 199 -3.43 20.03 10.38
N ASN A 200 -2.13 19.74 10.26
CA ASN A 200 -1.14 20.74 9.85
C ASN A 200 -1.05 20.93 8.32
N LEU A 201 -1.58 20.01 7.52
CA LEU A 201 -1.54 20.05 6.06
C LEU A 201 -2.83 20.63 5.44
N ILE A 202 -3.95 20.55 6.16
CA ILE A 202 -5.29 20.91 5.64
C ILE A 202 -5.74 22.29 6.14
N ASN A 203 -5.16 22.76 7.25
CA ASN A 203 -5.36 24.14 7.74
C ASN A 203 -4.42 25.10 7.02
#